data_1f5a29b7b2080155f7d5954eb715d159
#
_entry.id   1f5a29b7b2080155f7d5954eb715d159
#
_cell.length_a   1.000
_cell.length_b   1.000
_cell.length_c   1.000
_cell.angle_alpha   90.00
_cell.angle_beta   90.00
_cell.angle_gamma   90.00
#
_symmetry.space_group_name_H-M   'P 1'
#
loop_
_entity.id
_entity.type
_entity.pdbx_description
1 polymer ?
#
loop_
_entity_poly.entity_id
_entity_poly.type
_entity_poly.pdbx_seq_one_letter_code
_entity_poly.pdbx_strand_id
1 'polypeptide(L)'
;MCTDAAIFQEWQMSTDGEFENITMRINEPITTYTFREYGTTYVRFVASNAAGSCNYYSDTYEVSVGESRLECPNAFSPDASEGVNDEWKVSYKSIISFECHIFNRWGVKVAELTDPSQGWDGKHNGKFVPSGVYYYVIKAEGSDGKKYNLNGDINIIKYKGATGTSTPTE
;
A
#
# COMPACT_ATOMS: atom_id res chain seq x y z
N MET A 1 4.06 -11.42 46.30
CA MET A 1 4.40 -10.14 45.65
C MET A 1 5.84 -10.27 45.16
N CYS A 2 6.08 -10.04 43.81
CA CYS A 2 7.43 -9.98 43.31
C CYS A 2 8.07 -8.65 43.77
N THR A 3 9.12 -8.74 44.54
CA THR A 3 9.80 -7.55 45.13
C THR A 3 11.09 -7.19 44.40
N ASP A 4 11.56 -8.04 43.47
CA ASP A 4 12.79 -7.81 42.74
C ASP A 4 12.50 -7.04 41.43
N ALA A 5 13.39 -6.12 41.08
CA ALA A 5 13.30 -5.37 39.85
C ALA A 5 13.37 -6.34 38.64
N ALA A 6 12.54 -6.10 37.64
CA ALA A 6 12.61 -6.84 36.38
C ALA A 6 13.93 -6.51 35.67
N ILE A 7 14.73 -7.52 35.41
CA ILE A 7 16.03 -7.37 34.72
C ILE A 7 16.03 -8.00 33.33
N PHE A 8 15.03 -8.80 33.02
CA PHE A 8 14.84 -9.42 31.72
C PHE A 8 13.50 -8.95 31.12
N GLN A 9 13.55 -8.52 29.86
CA GLN A 9 12.39 -7.99 29.14
C GLN A 9 12.41 -8.54 27.72
N GLU A 10 11.27 -9.02 27.25
CA GLU A 10 11.11 -9.45 25.84
C GLU A 10 9.70 -9.20 25.32
N TRP A 11 9.60 -8.96 24.02
CA TRP A 11 8.37 -9.08 23.29
C TRP A 11 8.24 -10.50 22.75
N GLN A 12 7.07 -11.10 22.94
CA GLN A 12 6.73 -12.41 22.40
C GLN A 12 5.63 -12.26 21.36
N MET A 13 5.81 -12.94 20.23
CA MET A 13 4.82 -13.04 19.18
C MET A 13 4.42 -14.50 19.00
N SER A 14 3.13 -14.75 18.78
CA SER A 14 2.57 -16.09 18.60
C SER A 14 1.48 -16.08 17.54
N THR A 15 1.25 -17.23 16.92
CA THR A 15 0.10 -17.47 16.03
C THR A 15 -1.15 -17.91 16.78
N ASP A 16 -1.04 -18.18 18.08
CA ASP A 16 -2.14 -18.52 18.96
C ASP A 16 -2.21 -17.57 20.16
N GLY A 17 -3.40 -17.30 20.66
CA GLY A 17 -3.63 -16.37 21.77
C GLY A 17 -3.14 -16.90 23.12
N GLU A 18 -2.86 -18.20 23.24
CA GLU A 18 -2.39 -18.85 24.46
C GLU A 18 -0.85 -18.85 24.56
N PHE A 19 -0.15 -18.47 23.50
CA PHE A 19 1.32 -18.45 23.41
C PHE A 19 1.96 -19.82 23.60
N GLU A 20 1.31 -20.88 23.18
CA GLU A 20 1.89 -22.22 23.13
C GLU A 20 2.94 -22.33 22.03
N ASN A 21 2.73 -21.60 20.90
CA ASN A 21 3.62 -21.55 19.76
C ASN A 21 4.20 -20.14 19.58
N ILE A 22 5.26 -19.82 20.34
CA ILE A 22 5.96 -18.55 20.20
C ILE A 22 6.81 -18.59 18.93
N THR A 23 6.47 -17.75 17.96
CA THR A 23 7.15 -17.67 16.65
C THR A 23 8.33 -16.72 16.67
N MET A 24 8.29 -15.70 17.54
CA MET A 24 9.35 -14.69 17.65
C MET A 24 9.50 -14.17 19.08
N ARG A 25 10.75 -13.90 19.46
CA ARG A 25 11.15 -13.25 20.71
C ARG A 25 12.09 -12.10 20.41
N ILE A 26 11.81 -10.91 20.93
CA ILE A 26 12.63 -9.71 20.75
C ILE A 26 13.01 -9.18 22.12
N ASN A 27 14.29 -9.23 22.45
CA ASN A 27 14.82 -8.84 23.76
C ASN A 27 15.34 -7.40 23.79
N GLU A 28 15.18 -6.66 22.68
CA GLU A 28 15.59 -5.26 22.55
C GLU A 28 14.40 -4.32 22.74
N PRO A 29 14.63 -3.12 23.28
CA PRO A 29 13.59 -2.10 23.35
C PRO A 29 13.24 -1.62 21.94
N ILE A 30 12.13 -2.11 21.39
CA ILE A 30 11.61 -1.66 20.10
C ILE A 30 10.43 -0.73 20.31
N THR A 31 10.35 0.32 19.48
CA THR A 31 9.23 1.26 19.46
C THR A 31 8.26 1.00 18.33
N THR A 32 8.74 0.33 17.28
CA THR A 32 7.95 0.03 16.07
C THR A 32 8.31 -1.35 15.52
N TYR A 33 7.30 -2.09 15.09
CA TYR A 33 7.46 -3.36 14.38
C TYR A 33 6.49 -3.42 13.21
N THR A 34 6.96 -3.85 12.03
CA THR A 34 6.13 -3.96 10.84
C THR A 34 5.80 -5.43 10.58
N PHE A 35 4.52 -5.77 10.73
CA PHE A 35 4.01 -7.09 10.40
C PHE A 35 3.85 -7.22 8.89
N ARG A 36 4.46 -8.25 8.29
CA ARG A 36 4.48 -8.47 6.83
C ARG A 36 3.89 -9.81 6.41
N GLU A 37 3.59 -10.68 7.33
CA GLU A 37 3.00 -11.98 7.04
C GLU A 37 1.48 -11.90 7.13
N TYR A 38 0.80 -12.48 6.15
CA TYR A 38 -0.66 -12.62 6.16
C TYR A 38 -1.10 -13.48 7.34
N GLY A 39 -2.13 -13.05 8.04
CA GLY A 39 -2.71 -13.76 9.16
C GLY A 39 -2.82 -12.93 10.42
N THR A 40 -3.11 -13.60 11.52
CA THR A 40 -3.22 -12.99 12.84
C THR A 40 -1.99 -13.35 13.68
N THR A 41 -1.39 -12.34 14.30
CA THR A 41 -0.29 -12.47 15.25
C THR A 41 -0.71 -11.90 16.59
N TYR A 42 -0.51 -12.66 17.64
CA TYR A 42 -0.71 -12.21 19.02
C TYR A 42 0.60 -11.74 19.60
N VAL A 43 0.58 -10.59 20.27
CA VAL A 43 1.79 -9.95 20.82
C VAL A 43 1.58 -9.67 22.30
N ARG A 44 2.58 -10.01 23.10
CA ARG A 44 2.63 -9.62 24.51
C ARG A 44 4.05 -9.22 24.93
N PHE A 45 4.13 -8.42 25.94
CA PHE A 45 5.38 -8.09 26.63
C PHE A 45 5.55 -8.97 27.85
N VAL A 46 6.75 -9.44 28.09
CA VAL A 46 7.10 -10.26 29.25
C VAL A 46 8.25 -9.60 29.97
N ALA A 47 8.14 -9.47 31.29
CA ALA A 47 9.20 -9.03 32.17
C ALA A 47 9.42 -10.07 33.27
N SER A 48 10.68 -10.39 33.58
CA SER A 48 11.02 -11.35 34.62
C SER A 48 12.18 -10.89 35.49
N ASN A 49 12.26 -11.43 36.71
CA ASN A 49 13.42 -11.24 37.58
C ASN A 49 14.59 -12.17 37.21
N ALA A 50 15.77 -11.93 37.79
CA ALA A 50 16.98 -12.71 37.52
C ALA A 50 16.85 -14.22 37.75
N ALA A 51 15.99 -14.60 38.68
CA ALA A 51 15.77 -16.01 39.04
C ALA A 51 14.75 -16.71 38.13
N GLY A 52 14.05 -15.97 37.23
CA GLY A 52 12.98 -16.49 36.40
C GLY A 52 11.76 -16.99 37.20
N SER A 53 11.74 -16.72 38.52
CA SER A 53 10.67 -17.17 39.43
C SER A 53 9.46 -16.26 39.45
N CYS A 54 9.57 -15.09 38.81
CA CYS A 54 8.55 -14.04 38.79
C CYS A 54 8.42 -13.45 37.40
N ASN A 55 7.36 -13.85 36.70
CA ASN A 55 7.06 -13.37 35.37
C ASN A 55 5.83 -12.45 35.42
N TYR A 56 5.95 -11.32 34.76
CA TYR A 56 4.83 -10.42 34.46
C TYR A 56 4.53 -10.49 32.97
N TYR A 57 3.26 -10.61 32.62
CA TYR A 57 2.77 -10.60 31.25
C TYR A 57 1.86 -9.40 31.07
N SER A 58 2.06 -8.64 30.00
CA SER A 58 1.11 -7.60 29.58
C SER A 58 -0.19 -8.22 29.07
N ASP A 59 -1.16 -7.36 28.80
CA ASP A 59 -2.31 -7.75 27.97
C ASP A 59 -1.82 -8.24 26.61
N THR A 60 -2.60 -9.14 26.00
CA THR A 60 -2.34 -9.65 24.65
C THR A 60 -2.95 -8.71 23.63
N TYR A 61 -2.15 -8.31 22.64
CA TYR A 61 -2.60 -7.53 21.50
C TYR A 61 -2.71 -8.42 20.27
N GLU A 62 -3.85 -8.35 19.60
CA GLU A 62 -4.08 -9.05 18.34
C GLU A 62 -3.80 -8.12 17.16
N VAL A 63 -2.94 -8.55 16.24
CA VAL A 63 -2.60 -7.83 15.02
C VAL A 63 -2.93 -8.71 13.82
N SER A 64 -3.87 -8.27 12.99
CA SER A 64 -4.27 -8.99 11.78
C SER A 64 -3.76 -8.29 10.52
N VAL A 65 -2.99 -9.00 9.72
CA VAL A 65 -2.55 -8.58 8.38
C VAL A 65 -3.47 -9.22 7.36
N GLY A 66 -4.29 -8.40 6.69
CA GLY A 66 -5.18 -8.87 5.63
C GLY A 66 -4.43 -9.00 4.30
N GLU A 67 -5.01 -9.78 3.36
CA GLU A 67 -4.49 -9.87 2.00
C GLU A 67 -4.36 -8.50 1.34
N SER A 68 -3.23 -8.29 0.67
CA SER A 68 -3.05 -7.12 -0.17
C SER A 68 -3.83 -7.26 -1.48
N ARG A 69 -4.28 -6.13 -2.02
CA ARG A 69 -4.99 -6.06 -3.30
C ARG A 69 -4.56 -4.82 -4.06
N LEU A 70 -4.43 -4.97 -5.38
CA LEU A 70 -4.13 -3.88 -6.28
C LEU A 70 -4.87 -4.10 -7.60
N GLU A 71 -5.72 -3.16 -7.96
CA GLU A 71 -6.52 -3.19 -9.20
C GLU A 71 -6.39 -1.87 -9.94
N CYS A 72 -6.27 -1.94 -11.24
CA CYS A 72 -6.09 -0.80 -12.12
C CYS A 72 -7.33 -0.61 -12.99
N PRO A 73 -7.95 0.58 -13.03
CA PRO A 73 -8.99 0.87 -13.97
C PRO A 73 -8.40 0.98 -15.40
N ASN A 74 -9.19 0.64 -16.40
CA ASN A 74 -8.75 0.68 -17.79
C ASN A 74 -9.12 1.97 -18.54
N ALA A 75 -9.86 2.89 -17.89
CA ALA A 75 -10.27 4.13 -18.51
C ALA A 75 -10.58 5.21 -17.47
N PHE A 76 -10.45 6.48 -17.87
CA PHE A 76 -10.93 7.64 -17.12
C PHE A 76 -11.23 8.80 -18.08
N SER A 77 -11.90 9.83 -17.58
CA SER A 77 -12.34 10.98 -18.35
C SER A 77 -11.99 12.27 -17.60
N PRO A 78 -10.74 12.78 -17.73
CA PRO A 78 -10.34 13.97 -17.04
C PRO A 78 -11.24 15.16 -17.44
N ASP A 79 -11.68 15.94 -16.44
CA ASP A 79 -12.50 17.15 -16.60
C ASP A 79 -13.85 16.93 -17.33
N ALA A 80 -14.36 15.71 -17.38
CA ALA A 80 -15.64 15.41 -18.02
C ALA A 80 -16.85 15.61 -17.09
N SER A 81 -16.67 15.31 -15.80
CA SER A 81 -17.70 15.49 -14.76
C SER A 81 -16.98 15.76 -13.44
N GLU A 82 -17.25 16.90 -12.84
CA GLU A 82 -16.56 17.38 -11.64
C GLU A 82 -16.60 16.31 -10.52
N GLY A 83 -15.42 15.82 -10.15
CA GLY A 83 -15.22 14.86 -9.07
C GLY A 83 -15.50 13.39 -9.40
N VAL A 84 -15.82 13.02 -10.65
CA VAL A 84 -16.12 11.64 -11.04
C VAL A 84 -15.22 11.22 -12.21
N ASN A 85 -14.36 10.21 -11.99
CA ASN A 85 -13.42 9.68 -12.98
C ASN A 85 -12.46 10.73 -13.59
N ASP A 86 -12.16 11.80 -12.86
CA ASP A 86 -11.28 12.88 -13.32
C ASP A 86 -9.80 12.49 -13.25
N GLU A 87 -9.49 11.45 -12.48
CA GLU A 87 -8.15 10.90 -12.33
C GLU A 87 -8.14 9.40 -12.56
N TRP A 88 -7.10 8.92 -13.21
CA TRP A 88 -6.78 7.50 -13.22
C TRP A 88 -6.11 7.13 -11.89
N LYS A 89 -6.79 6.35 -11.08
CA LYS A 89 -6.34 5.96 -9.75
C LYS A 89 -6.56 4.48 -9.51
N VAL A 90 -5.54 3.81 -8.95
CA VAL A 90 -5.63 2.40 -8.60
C VAL A 90 -6.51 2.19 -7.37
N SER A 91 -7.23 1.07 -7.32
CA SER A 91 -7.87 0.57 -6.10
C SER A 91 -6.90 -0.33 -5.37
N TYR A 92 -6.64 -0.07 -4.11
CA TYR A 92 -5.62 -0.81 -3.36
C TYR A 92 -6.02 -1.07 -1.91
N LYS A 93 -5.39 -2.09 -1.34
CA LYS A 93 -5.47 -2.44 0.08
C LYS A 93 -4.12 -2.99 0.52
N SER A 94 -3.63 -2.52 1.68
CA SER A 94 -2.41 -3.05 2.33
C SER A 94 -1.17 -3.06 1.41
N ILE A 95 -0.98 -2.02 0.59
CA ILE A 95 0.21 -1.81 -0.25
C ILE A 95 1.22 -0.97 0.54
N ILE A 96 2.46 -1.45 0.67
CA ILE A 96 3.54 -0.82 1.43
C ILE A 96 4.65 -0.22 0.56
N SER A 97 4.71 -0.63 -0.72
CA SER A 97 5.62 -0.06 -1.72
C SER A 97 4.89 0.03 -3.04
N PHE A 98 5.04 1.15 -3.73
CA PHE A 98 4.34 1.40 -4.99
C PHE A 98 5.16 2.30 -5.90
N GLU A 99 5.30 1.92 -7.16
CA GLU A 99 5.90 2.68 -8.21
C GLU A 99 5.11 2.42 -9.50
N CYS A 100 4.59 3.47 -10.12
CA CYS A 100 3.85 3.42 -11.37
C CYS A 100 4.39 4.43 -12.37
N HIS A 101 4.72 3.96 -13.56
CA HIS A 101 5.10 4.78 -14.69
C HIS A 101 4.05 4.71 -15.78
N ILE A 102 3.65 5.86 -16.30
CA ILE A 102 2.67 5.96 -17.39
C ILE A 102 3.36 6.50 -18.63
N PHE A 103 3.10 5.84 -19.76
CA PHE A 103 3.75 6.10 -21.04
C PHE A 103 2.71 6.37 -22.14
N ASN A 104 3.08 7.18 -23.10
CA ASN A 104 2.33 7.33 -24.33
C ASN A 104 2.67 6.19 -25.33
N ARG A 105 2.00 6.15 -26.48
CA ARG A 105 2.21 5.15 -27.55
C ARG A 105 3.63 5.10 -28.12
N TRP A 106 4.43 6.13 -27.91
CA TRP A 106 5.82 6.20 -28.37
C TRP A 106 6.83 5.82 -27.28
N GLY A 107 6.36 5.37 -26.11
CA GLY A 107 7.19 4.99 -24.98
C GLY A 107 7.75 6.18 -24.19
N VAL A 108 7.24 7.38 -24.41
CA VAL A 108 7.62 8.55 -23.62
C VAL A 108 6.86 8.53 -22.29
N LYS A 109 7.57 8.61 -21.16
CA LYS A 109 6.96 8.70 -19.82
C LYS A 109 6.22 10.04 -19.69
N VAL A 110 4.93 9.99 -19.38
CA VAL A 110 4.07 11.17 -19.23
C VAL A 110 3.69 11.44 -17.77
N ALA A 111 3.73 10.42 -16.92
CA ALA A 111 3.49 10.55 -15.49
C ALA A 111 4.23 9.47 -14.69
N GLU A 112 4.43 9.76 -13.41
CA GLU A 112 5.00 8.87 -12.41
C GLU A 112 4.23 9.03 -11.11
N LEU A 113 3.81 7.92 -10.50
CA LEU A 113 3.12 7.88 -9.23
C LEU A 113 3.94 7.01 -8.28
N THR A 114 4.25 7.53 -7.11
CA THR A 114 5.07 6.86 -6.08
C THR A 114 4.27 6.41 -4.86
N ASP A 115 3.00 6.76 -4.83
CA ASP A 115 2.07 6.40 -3.78
C ASP A 115 0.76 5.91 -4.41
N PRO A 116 0.17 4.78 -3.95
CA PRO A 116 -1.05 4.24 -4.54
C PRO A 116 -2.29 5.11 -4.29
N SER A 117 -2.21 6.09 -3.39
CA SER A 117 -3.27 7.08 -3.18
C SER A 117 -3.27 8.20 -4.21
N GLN A 118 -2.17 8.37 -4.95
CA GLN A 118 -2.06 9.35 -6.02
C GLN A 118 -2.88 8.93 -7.25
N GLY A 119 -3.46 9.91 -7.92
CA GLY A 119 -4.10 9.75 -9.22
C GLY A 119 -3.34 10.50 -10.31
N TRP A 120 -3.51 10.06 -11.57
CA TRP A 120 -3.05 10.82 -12.73
C TRP A 120 -4.23 11.58 -13.35
N ASP A 121 -4.12 12.90 -13.40
CA ASP A 121 -5.14 13.82 -13.89
C ASP A 121 -5.15 13.98 -15.43
N GLY A 122 -4.43 13.14 -16.15
CA GLY A 122 -4.32 13.23 -17.61
C GLY A 122 -3.43 14.36 -18.11
N LYS A 123 -2.59 14.94 -17.26
CA LYS A 123 -1.66 16.01 -17.67
C LYS A 123 -0.22 15.53 -17.75
N HIS A 124 0.50 16.16 -18.67
CA HIS A 124 1.95 16.11 -18.79
C HIS A 124 2.47 17.53 -18.92
N ASN A 125 3.42 17.94 -18.04
CA ASN A 125 3.93 19.31 -17.97
C ASN A 125 2.83 20.38 -17.86
N GLY A 126 1.78 20.10 -17.05
CA GLY A 126 0.69 21.04 -16.78
C GLY A 126 -0.37 21.17 -17.88
N LYS A 127 -0.25 20.40 -18.97
CA LYS A 127 -1.22 20.40 -20.10
C LYS A 127 -1.87 19.02 -20.23
N PHE A 128 -3.16 19.01 -20.52
CA PHE A 128 -3.84 17.75 -20.84
C PHE A 128 -3.20 17.06 -22.05
N VAL A 129 -2.97 15.77 -21.91
CA VAL A 129 -2.49 14.94 -23.01
C VAL A 129 -3.67 14.59 -23.94
N PRO A 130 -3.43 14.30 -25.23
CA PRO A 130 -4.50 13.92 -26.15
C PRO A 130 -5.31 12.71 -25.67
N SER A 131 -6.60 12.66 -25.97
CA SER A 131 -7.41 11.45 -25.79
C SER A 131 -6.83 10.29 -26.57
N GLY A 132 -6.93 9.08 -26.02
CA GLY A 132 -6.38 7.88 -26.62
C GLY A 132 -5.83 6.90 -25.59
N VAL A 133 -5.00 5.98 -26.06
CA VAL A 133 -4.45 4.91 -25.24
C VAL A 133 -3.06 5.27 -24.72
N TYR A 134 -2.89 5.08 -23.42
CA TYR A 134 -1.64 5.18 -22.66
C TYR A 134 -1.35 3.82 -22.03
N TYR A 135 -0.16 3.63 -21.54
CA TYR A 135 0.27 2.35 -20.97
C TYR A 135 0.87 2.59 -19.59
N TYR A 136 0.56 1.72 -18.66
CA TYR A 136 1.19 1.78 -17.33
C TYR A 136 2.06 0.55 -17.08
N VAL A 137 3.07 0.76 -16.24
CA VAL A 137 3.88 -0.30 -15.62
C VAL A 137 3.93 -0.02 -14.13
N ILE A 138 3.51 -0.99 -13.33
CA ILE A 138 3.48 -0.90 -11.87
C ILE A 138 4.37 -1.97 -11.27
N LYS A 139 5.17 -1.56 -10.28
CA LYS A 139 5.83 -2.43 -9.31
C LYS A 139 5.33 -2.05 -7.93
N ALA A 140 4.82 -3.02 -7.20
CA ALA A 140 4.30 -2.79 -5.85
C ALA A 140 4.52 -4.02 -4.97
N GLU A 141 4.49 -3.81 -3.66
CA GLU A 141 4.58 -4.86 -2.65
C GLU A 141 3.47 -4.66 -1.62
N GLY A 142 2.78 -5.75 -1.30
CA GLY A 142 1.79 -5.81 -0.25
C GLY A 142 2.40 -6.04 1.12
N SER A 143 1.69 -5.67 2.18
CA SER A 143 2.10 -5.95 3.56
C SER A 143 2.18 -7.46 3.87
N ASP A 144 1.50 -8.28 3.06
CA ASP A 144 1.54 -9.74 3.08
C ASP A 144 2.73 -10.34 2.29
N GLY A 145 3.67 -9.50 1.83
CA GLY A 145 4.84 -9.91 1.05
C GLY A 145 4.56 -10.20 -0.42
N LYS A 146 3.30 -10.06 -0.87
CA LYS A 146 2.91 -10.28 -2.27
C LYS A 146 3.47 -9.18 -3.17
N LYS A 147 4.14 -9.59 -4.26
CA LYS A 147 4.71 -8.68 -5.25
C LYS A 147 3.79 -8.54 -6.45
N TYR A 148 3.56 -7.32 -6.85
CA TYR A 148 2.76 -6.95 -8.01
C TYR A 148 3.68 -6.39 -9.10
N ASN A 149 3.67 -7.02 -10.28
CA ASN A 149 4.29 -6.51 -11.49
C ASN A 149 3.19 -6.45 -12.54
N LEU A 150 2.51 -5.32 -12.60
CA LEU A 150 1.36 -5.12 -13.47
C LEU A 150 1.71 -4.21 -14.63
N ASN A 151 1.13 -4.48 -15.78
CA ASN A 151 1.14 -3.59 -16.94
C ASN A 151 -0.22 -3.66 -17.63
N GLY A 152 -0.57 -2.60 -18.30
CA GLY A 152 -1.84 -2.54 -19.03
C GLY A 152 -2.01 -1.20 -19.74
N ASP A 153 -3.19 -1.00 -20.25
CA ASP A 153 -3.58 0.21 -20.97
C ASP A 153 -4.53 1.09 -20.14
N ILE A 154 -4.47 2.38 -20.42
CA ILE A 154 -5.33 3.42 -19.87
C ILE A 154 -5.97 4.14 -21.04
N ASN A 155 -7.29 4.12 -21.12
CA ASN A 155 -8.04 4.84 -22.14
C ASN A 155 -8.51 6.20 -21.62
N ILE A 156 -7.97 7.28 -22.17
CA ILE A 156 -8.53 8.62 -21.95
C ILE A 156 -9.66 8.83 -22.94
N ILE A 157 -10.91 8.84 -22.42
CA ILE A 157 -12.10 8.82 -23.29
C ILE A 157 -12.43 10.22 -23.84
N LYS A 158 -12.58 11.21 -23.00
CA LYS A 158 -12.78 12.63 -23.37
C LYS A 158 -12.62 13.51 -22.13
N TYR A 159 -12.18 14.74 -22.34
CA TYR A 159 -12.24 15.79 -21.33
C TYR A 159 -13.01 17.02 -21.88
N LYS A 160 -13.52 17.83 -20.98
CA LYS A 160 -14.45 18.96 -21.24
C LYS A 160 -13.75 20.15 -21.91
N GLY A 161 -12.96 20.00 -22.87
CA GLY A 161 -12.24 21.08 -23.54
C GLY A 161 -11.82 20.78 -24.97
N ALA A 162 -12.05 19.55 -25.41
CA ALA A 162 -11.79 19.17 -26.78
C ALA A 162 -12.98 19.50 -27.71
N THR A 163 -13.40 20.77 -27.75
CA THR A 163 -14.14 21.27 -28.89
C THR A 163 -13.16 21.47 -30.03
N GLY A 164 -12.96 20.39 -30.79
CA GLY A 164 -12.33 20.48 -32.10
C GLY A 164 -13.19 21.36 -32.99
N THR A 165 -12.81 22.60 -33.16
CA THR A 165 -13.25 23.44 -34.26
C THR A 165 -12.63 22.88 -35.53
N SER A 166 -13.28 21.88 -36.15
CA SER A 166 -13.08 21.62 -37.57
C SER A 166 -13.84 22.71 -38.31
N THR A 167 -13.13 23.75 -38.71
CA THR A 167 -13.60 24.69 -39.74
C THR A 167 -13.56 23.88 -41.05
N PRO A 168 -14.71 23.77 -41.75
CA PRO A 168 -14.66 23.32 -43.12
C PRO A 168 -14.07 24.47 -43.94
N THR A 169 -12.97 24.21 -44.63
CA THR A 169 -12.48 25.11 -45.69
C THR A 169 -13.36 24.86 -46.91
N GLU A 170 -14.07 25.88 -47.34
CA GLU A 170 -14.64 25.95 -48.69
C GLU A 170 -13.56 25.98 -49.75
#